data_317a30b36f0ab58fb86f6ce1db068122
#
_entry.id   317a30b36f0ab58fb86f6ce1db068122
#
_cell.length_a   1.000
_cell.length_b   1.000
_cell.length_c   1.000
_cell.angle_alpha   90.00
_cell.angle_beta   90.00
_cell.angle_gamma   90.00
#
_symmetry.space_group_name_H-M   'P 1'
#
loop_
_entity.id
_entity.type
_entity.pdbx_description
1 polymer ?
#
loop_
_entity_poly.entity_id
_entity_poly.type
_entity_poly.pdbx_seq_one_letter_code
_entity_poly.pdbx_strand_id
1 'polypeptide(L)'
;NNQNFTNGKAKDFIKSDEKKLIKYENLGIILNNNDLSLHQLLKEKGMVFECCLLYKEHKNILINNFQKKICEDVKNNDPNVVSVNNFHDIYKWLKDKNIKNLILPYETVGNKVFHESNFLKTITNLEVKYTFYLREWDGNAFQYATKGFFNFKKNISTLLNQANIKNKI
;
A
#
# COMPACT_ATOMS: atom_id res chain seq x y z
N ASN A 1 -27.03 -7.97 15.25
CA ASN A 1 -26.49 -8.30 13.91
C ASN A 1 -25.04 -8.76 14.09
N ASN A 2 -24.88 -10.06 14.36
CA ASN A 2 -23.57 -10.70 14.41
C ASN A 2 -23.05 -10.82 12.97
N GLN A 3 -22.15 -9.93 12.58
CA GLN A 3 -21.30 -10.20 11.42
C GLN A 3 -20.29 -11.28 11.86
N ASN A 4 -20.52 -12.49 11.42
CA ASN A 4 -19.55 -13.56 11.50
C ASN A 4 -18.29 -13.12 10.76
N PHE A 5 -17.26 -12.74 11.52
CA PHE A 5 -15.89 -12.69 10.99
C PHE A 5 -15.51 -14.13 10.65
N THR A 6 -15.80 -14.53 9.42
CA THR A 6 -15.22 -15.74 8.86
C THR A 6 -13.72 -15.61 8.97
N ASN A 7 -13.08 -16.54 9.66
CA ASN A 7 -11.65 -16.70 9.74
C ASN A 7 -11.08 -16.74 8.31
N GLY A 8 -10.77 -15.56 7.76
CA GLY A 8 -10.09 -15.42 6.47
C GLY A 8 -8.77 -16.16 6.61
N LYS A 9 -8.72 -17.34 6.03
CA LYS A 9 -7.45 -18.07 5.90
C LYS A 9 -6.54 -17.15 5.11
N ALA A 10 -5.30 -17.00 5.53
CA ALA A 10 -4.25 -16.22 4.87
C ALA A 10 -4.06 -16.53 3.35
N LYS A 11 -4.84 -17.43 2.81
CA LYS A 11 -4.92 -17.82 1.38
C LYS A 11 -5.60 -16.77 0.48
N ASP A 12 -6.39 -15.84 1.04
CA ASP A 12 -7.07 -14.81 0.25
C ASP A 12 -6.21 -13.55 0.04
N PHE A 13 -5.04 -13.50 0.65
CA PHE A 13 -4.03 -12.49 0.34
C PHE A 13 -3.32 -12.93 -0.94
N ILE A 14 -3.77 -12.39 -2.05
CA ILE A 14 -3.07 -12.53 -3.32
C ILE A 14 -1.66 -11.98 -3.08
N LYS A 15 -0.67 -12.88 -2.95
CA LYS A 15 0.72 -12.50 -3.22
C LYS A 15 0.64 -11.79 -4.56
N SER A 16 0.87 -10.48 -4.56
CA SER A 16 0.88 -9.71 -5.79
C SER A 16 1.84 -10.46 -6.72
N ASP A 17 1.31 -11.00 -7.81
CA ASP A 17 2.15 -11.70 -8.79
C ASP A 17 3.00 -10.61 -9.46
N GLU A 18 4.14 -10.32 -8.84
CA GLU A 18 5.04 -9.25 -9.25
C GLU A 18 5.40 -9.35 -10.72
N LYS A 19 5.50 -10.57 -11.26
CA LYS A 19 5.75 -10.81 -12.69
C LYS A 19 4.62 -10.32 -13.58
N LYS A 20 3.38 -10.31 -13.09
CA LYS A 20 2.25 -9.69 -13.80
C LYS A 20 2.26 -8.18 -13.69
N LEU A 21 2.64 -7.64 -12.52
CA LEU A 21 2.67 -6.19 -12.28
C LEU A 21 3.69 -5.48 -13.18
N ILE A 22 4.85 -6.09 -13.45
CA ILE A 22 5.89 -5.52 -14.32
C ILE A 22 5.41 -5.31 -15.76
N LYS A 23 4.38 -6.04 -16.20
CA LYS A 23 3.83 -5.98 -17.56
C LYS A 23 2.70 -4.97 -17.74
N TYR A 24 2.30 -4.27 -16.68
CA TYR A 24 1.21 -3.30 -16.77
C TYR A 24 1.68 -2.03 -17.47
N GLU A 25 0.99 -1.69 -18.55
CA GLU A 25 1.08 -0.37 -19.18
C GLU A 25 0.19 0.62 -18.41
N ASN A 26 0.54 1.91 -18.46
CA ASN A 26 -0.21 2.97 -17.82
C ASN A 26 -0.46 2.69 -16.32
N LEU A 27 0.63 2.33 -15.64
CA LEU A 27 0.62 1.98 -14.22
C LEU A 27 0.70 3.23 -13.35
N GLY A 28 -0.17 3.30 -12.34
CA GLY A 28 -0.11 4.30 -11.28
C GLY A 28 0.06 3.67 -9.91
N ILE A 29 0.66 4.40 -8.99
CA ILE A 29 0.77 4.03 -7.57
C ILE A 29 0.22 5.15 -6.72
N ILE A 30 -0.59 4.83 -5.73
CA ILE A 30 -1.00 5.79 -4.71
C ILE A 30 -0.31 5.44 -3.41
N LEU A 31 0.45 6.38 -2.88
CA LEU A 31 1.01 6.33 -1.54
C LEU A 31 0.02 6.95 -0.55
N ASN A 32 0.03 6.48 0.66
CA ASN A 32 -0.66 7.09 1.80
C ASN A 32 0.12 6.82 3.09
N ASN A 33 -0.39 7.26 4.23
CA ASN A 33 0.27 7.09 5.53
C ASN A 33 0.53 5.62 5.92
N ASN A 34 -0.07 4.65 5.23
CA ASN A 34 0.16 3.22 5.51
C ASN A 34 1.46 2.73 4.90
N ASP A 35 1.84 3.27 3.74
CA ASP A 35 3.08 2.92 3.06
C ASP A 35 3.58 4.06 2.17
N LEU A 36 4.58 4.77 2.67
CA LEU A 36 5.19 5.92 2.00
C LEU A 36 6.39 5.52 1.13
N SER A 37 6.87 4.29 1.24
CA SER A 37 8.06 3.80 0.52
C SER A 37 7.75 2.73 -0.53
N LEU A 38 6.47 2.44 -0.78
CA LEU A 38 6.05 1.45 -1.78
C LEU A 38 6.63 1.74 -3.17
N HIS A 39 6.64 3.01 -3.59
CA HIS A 39 7.18 3.44 -4.89
C HIS A 39 8.67 3.14 -5.03
N GLN A 40 9.47 3.31 -3.96
CA GLN A 40 10.91 2.98 -3.96
C GLN A 40 11.12 1.49 -4.17
N LEU A 41 10.40 0.65 -3.39
CA LEU A 41 10.44 -0.80 -3.53
C LEU A 41 10.10 -1.27 -4.95
N LEU A 42 9.09 -0.67 -5.59
CA LEU A 42 8.68 -1.05 -6.93
C LEU A 42 9.64 -0.53 -8.02
N LYS A 43 10.29 0.61 -7.81
CA LYS A 43 11.39 1.08 -8.67
C LYS A 43 12.60 0.14 -8.62
N GLU A 44 12.98 -0.33 -7.43
CA GLU A 44 14.07 -1.32 -7.26
C GLU A 44 13.77 -2.64 -8.00
N LYS A 45 12.49 -2.97 -8.18
CA LYS A 45 12.03 -4.12 -8.98
C LYS A 45 11.92 -3.83 -10.48
N GLY A 46 12.36 -2.66 -10.93
CA GLY A 46 12.38 -2.26 -12.34
C GLY A 46 11.02 -1.85 -12.91
N MET A 47 10.02 -1.51 -12.07
CA MET A 47 8.73 -1.04 -12.54
C MET A 47 8.76 0.43 -12.96
N VAL A 48 8.05 0.77 -14.03
CA VAL A 48 7.82 2.13 -14.51
C VAL A 48 6.37 2.51 -14.22
N PHE A 49 6.14 3.65 -13.57
CA PHE A 49 4.83 4.08 -13.12
C PHE A 49 4.78 5.59 -12.86
N GLU A 50 3.57 6.13 -12.83
CA GLU A 50 3.27 7.44 -12.25
C GLU A 50 2.97 7.29 -10.76
N CYS A 51 3.33 8.26 -9.93
CA CYS A 51 3.16 8.18 -8.49
C CYS A 51 2.39 9.37 -7.92
N CYS A 52 1.42 9.07 -7.07
CA CYS A 52 0.61 10.06 -6.37
C CYS A 52 0.65 9.78 -4.86
N LEU A 53 0.78 10.81 -4.04
CA LEU A 53 0.75 10.74 -2.58
C LEU A 53 -0.55 11.38 -2.06
N LEU A 54 -1.43 10.57 -1.49
CA LEU A 54 -2.63 11.04 -0.82
C LEU A 54 -2.29 11.52 0.59
N TYR A 55 -2.40 12.82 0.76
CA TYR A 55 -2.27 13.48 2.05
C TYR A 55 -3.63 14.00 2.51
N LYS A 56 -4.07 13.58 3.69
CA LYS A 56 -5.29 14.12 4.32
C LYS A 56 -4.92 15.04 5.47
N GLU A 57 -5.42 16.26 5.44
CA GLU A 57 -5.25 17.18 6.56
C GLU A 57 -5.86 16.61 7.84
N HIS A 58 -5.14 16.78 8.93
CA HIS A 58 -5.57 16.36 10.26
C HIS A 58 -5.96 17.59 11.12
N LYS A 59 -7.03 17.47 11.91
CA LYS A 59 -7.49 18.56 12.79
C LYS A 59 -6.46 18.94 13.86
N ASN A 60 -5.68 17.98 14.35
CA ASN A 60 -4.60 18.24 15.28
C ASN A 60 -3.41 18.84 14.53
N ILE A 61 -3.00 20.05 14.92
CA ILE A 61 -1.95 20.81 14.25
C ILE A 61 -0.58 20.13 14.28
N LEU A 62 -0.23 19.41 15.37
CA LEU A 62 1.04 18.71 15.48
C LEU A 62 1.10 17.53 14.50
N ILE A 63 0.01 16.75 14.42
CA ILE A 63 -0.10 15.63 13.48
C ILE A 63 -0.05 16.17 12.05
N ASN A 64 -0.77 17.25 11.77
CA ASN A 64 -0.80 17.86 10.46
C ASN A 64 0.58 18.37 10.01
N ASN A 65 1.31 19.05 10.90
CA ASN A 65 2.66 19.50 10.62
C ASN A 65 3.64 18.35 10.40
N PHE A 66 3.53 17.28 11.18
CA PHE A 66 4.31 16.08 10.99
C PHE A 66 4.05 15.43 9.63
N GLN A 67 2.77 15.27 9.25
CA GLN A 67 2.39 14.71 7.95
C GLN A 67 2.86 15.57 6.78
N LYS A 68 2.79 16.92 6.90
CA LYS A 68 3.34 17.82 5.88
C LYS A 68 4.83 17.59 5.65
N LYS A 69 5.62 17.49 6.74
CA LYS A 69 7.05 17.21 6.65
C LYS A 69 7.35 15.87 5.99
N ILE A 70 6.56 14.83 6.30
CA ILE A 70 6.68 13.52 5.64
C ILE A 70 6.41 13.66 4.12
N CYS A 71 5.37 14.40 3.73
CA CYS A 71 5.08 14.62 2.32
C CYS A 71 6.19 15.40 1.59
N GLU A 72 6.77 16.39 2.27
CA GLU A 72 7.92 17.13 1.77
C GLU A 72 9.14 16.21 1.59
N ASP A 73 9.42 15.34 2.56
CA ASP A 73 10.50 14.36 2.50
C ASP A 73 10.33 13.38 1.33
N VAL A 74 9.14 12.82 1.15
CA VAL A 74 8.85 11.95 0.01
C VAL A 74 9.09 12.67 -1.32
N LYS A 75 8.67 13.93 -1.45
CA LYS A 75 8.88 14.74 -2.65
C LYS A 75 10.34 15.12 -2.88
N ASN A 76 11.10 15.40 -1.83
CA ASN A 76 12.52 15.71 -1.93
C ASN A 76 13.32 14.49 -2.43
N ASN A 77 12.90 13.30 -1.99
CA ASN A 77 13.53 12.04 -2.42
C ASN A 77 13.04 11.58 -3.80
N ASP A 78 11.84 11.96 -4.21
CA ASP A 78 11.28 11.66 -5.54
C ASP A 78 10.41 12.83 -6.04
N PRO A 79 10.98 13.77 -6.79
CA PRO A 79 10.24 14.94 -7.31
C PRO A 79 9.09 14.61 -8.26
N ASN A 80 9.03 13.38 -8.79
CA ASN A 80 7.95 12.96 -9.69
C ASN A 80 6.67 12.57 -8.94
N VAL A 81 6.71 12.50 -7.60
CA VAL A 81 5.53 12.20 -6.79
C VAL A 81 4.61 13.42 -6.72
N VAL A 82 3.39 13.27 -7.22
CA VAL A 82 2.33 14.30 -7.15
C VAL A 82 1.60 14.19 -5.83
N SER A 83 1.54 15.26 -5.03
CA SER A 83 0.72 15.28 -3.81
C SER A 83 -0.69 15.73 -4.08
N VAL A 84 -1.65 15.05 -3.49
CA VAL A 84 -3.08 15.35 -3.56
C VAL A 84 -3.71 15.26 -2.17
N ASN A 85 -4.78 16.03 -1.93
CA ASN A 85 -5.40 16.15 -0.61
C ASN A 85 -6.72 15.38 -0.49
N ASN A 86 -7.30 14.96 -1.60
CA ASN A 86 -8.60 14.31 -1.64
C ASN A 86 -8.73 13.34 -2.82
N PHE A 87 -9.79 12.54 -2.81
CA PHE A 87 -10.03 11.57 -3.87
C PHE A 87 -10.40 12.21 -5.21
N HIS A 88 -10.98 13.40 -5.23
CA HIS A 88 -11.31 14.08 -6.48
C HIS A 88 -10.03 14.40 -7.27
N ASP A 89 -9.00 14.87 -6.61
CA ASP A 89 -7.70 15.15 -7.23
C ASP A 89 -7.03 13.88 -7.73
N ILE A 90 -7.23 12.74 -7.02
CA ILE A 90 -6.78 11.43 -7.53
C ILE A 90 -7.50 11.08 -8.83
N TYR A 91 -8.83 11.25 -8.91
CA TYR A 91 -9.58 10.94 -10.13
C TYR A 91 -9.13 11.80 -11.31
N LYS A 92 -8.81 13.08 -11.07
CA LYS A 92 -8.23 13.96 -12.07
C LYS A 92 -6.86 13.44 -12.51
N TRP A 93 -5.98 13.16 -11.57
CA TRP A 93 -4.64 12.61 -11.85
C TRP A 93 -4.70 11.30 -12.65
N LEU A 94 -5.60 10.38 -12.31
CA LEU A 94 -5.79 9.13 -13.05
C LEU A 94 -6.13 9.39 -14.52
N LYS A 95 -6.99 10.37 -14.80
CA LYS A 95 -7.39 10.76 -16.16
C LYS A 95 -6.24 11.46 -16.90
N ASP A 96 -5.63 12.46 -16.27
CA ASP A 96 -4.56 13.28 -16.86
C ASP A 96 -3.35 12.42 -17.25
N LYS A 97 -3.06 11.39 -16.46
CA LYS A 97 -1.96 10.44 -16.69
C LYS A 97 -2.38 9.18 -17.45
N ASN A 98 -3.64 9.10 -17.87
CA ASN A 98 -4.20 7.93 -18.56
C ASN A 98 -3.92 6.61 -17.82
N ILE A 99 -4.03 6.60 -16.48
CA ILE A 99 -3.79 5.42 -15.67
C ILE A 99 -4.87 4.37 -15.90
N LYS A 100 -4.48 3.14 -16.19
CA LYS A 100 -5.38 1.99 -16.40
C LYS A 100 -5.20 0.91 -15.34
N ASN A 101 -4.04 0.86 -14.72
CA ASN A 101 -3.73 -0.10 -13.67
C ASN A 101 -3.19 0.66 -12.46
N LEU A 102 -3.72 0.34 -11.28
CA LEU A 102 -3.42 1.07 -10.05
C LEU A 102 -2.93 0.11 -8.96
N ILE A 103 -1.80 0.43 -8.37
CA ILE A 103 -1.30 -0.24 -7.18
C ILE A 103 -1.62 0.62 -5.96
N LEU A 104 -2.23 0.00 -4.97
CA LEU A 104 -2.56 0.59 -3.68
C LEU A 104 -1.78 -0.14 -2.58
N PRO A 105 -1.31 0.56 -1.55
CA PRO A 105 -0.72 -0.09 -0.39
C PRO A 105 -1.77 -0.96 0.31
N TYR A 106 -1.33 -2.10 0.83
CA TYR A 106 -2.20 -2.98 1.60
C TYR A 106 -2.81 -2.23 2.80
N GLU A 107 -4.10 -2.42 3.02
CA GLU A 107 -4.82 -1.78 4.13
C GLU A 107 -5.03 -2.77 5.27
N THR A 108 -4.56 -2.41 6.45
CA THR A 108 -4.83 -3.17 7.68
C THR A 108 -6.26 -2.94 8.18
N VAL A 109 -6.77 -3.85 9.00
CA VAL A 109 -8.15 -3.81 9.51
C VAL A 109 -8.50 -2.49 10.21
N GLY A 110 -7.53 -1.85 10.87
CA GLY A 110 -7.73 -0.58 11.61
C GLY A 110 -7.51 0.69 10.78
N ASN A 111 -7.08 0.59 9.53
CA ASN A 111 -6.76 1.75 8.72
C ASN A 111 -7.14 1.54 7.25
N LYS A 112 -8.44 1.65 6.97
CA LYS A 112 -9.04 1.42 5.66
C LYS A 112 -9.37 2.75 4.97
N VAL A 113 -8.41 3.32 4.26
CA VAL A 113 -8.58 4.60 3.56
C VAL A 113 -9.41 4.44 2.29
N PHE A 114 -9.15 3.38 1.52
CA PHE A 114 -9.78 3.14 0.22
C PHE A 114 -11.05 2.28 0.34
N HIS A 115 -11.07 1.28 1.22
CA HIS A 115 -12.22 0.39 1.40
C HIS A 115 -13.42 1.04 2.09
N GLU A 116 -13.20 2.01 3.00
CA GLU A 116 -14.29 2.69 3.72
C GLU A 116 -14.89 3.86 2.93
N SER A 117 -14.33 4.16 1.77
CA SER A 117 -14.81 5.21 0.88
C SER A 117 -15.47 4.61 -0.38
N ASN A 118 -16.22 5.41 -1.11
CA ASN A 118 -16.69 5.04 -2.44
C ASN A 118 -15.56 5.02 -3.49
N PHE A 119 -14.31 5.16 -3.08
CA PHE A 119 -13.15 5.29 -3.95
C PHE A 119 -13.02 4.09 -4.91
N LEU A 120 -12.99 2.87 -4.37
CA LEU A 120 -12.83 1.66 -5.19
C LEU A 120 -13.95 1.51 -6.23
N LYS A 121 -15.20 1.82 -5.84
CA LYS A 121 -16.34 1.81 -6.76
C LYS A 121 -16.15 2.84 -7.88
N THR A 122 -15.70 4.04 -7.53
CA THR A 122 -15.49 5.12 -8.51
C THR A 122 -14.39 4.78 -9.50
N ILE A 123 -13.24 4.27 -9.05
CA ILE A 123 -12.14 3.91 -9.97
C ILE A 123 -12.53 2.74 -10.88
N THR A 124 -13.33 1.79 -10.39
CA THR A 124 -13.88 0.70 -11.22
C THR A 124 -14.80 1.26 -12.32
N ASN A 125 -15.65 2.26 -11.99
CA ASN A 125 -16.48 2.93 -12.99
C ASN A 125 -15.66 3.75 -14.01
N LEU A 126 -14.44 4.14 -13.65
CA LEU A 126 -13.48 4.78 -14.57
C LEU A 126 -12.66 3.75 -15.38
N GLU A 127 -13.03 2.47 -15.30
CA GLU A 127 -12.33 1.36 -15.95
C GLU A 127 -10.86 1.20 -15.51
N VAL A 128 -10.51 1.68 -14.33
CA VAL A 128 -9.18 1.50 -13.74
C VAL A 128 -9.17 0.21 -12.92
N LYS A 129 -8.31 -0.72 -13.30
CA LYS A 129 -8.04 -1.94 -12.52
C LYS A 129 -7.15 -1.60 -11.33
N TYR A 130 -7.39 -2.20 -10.18
CA TYR A 130 -6.56 -1.96 -9.00
C TYR A 130 -6.12 -3.27 -8.34
N THR A 131 -4.99 -3.19 -7.64
CA THR A 131 -4.43 -4.29 -6.86
C THR A 131 -3.85 -3.72 -5.57
N PHE A 132 -4.16 -4.35 -4.44
CA PHE A 132 -3.49 -4.05 -3.17
C PHE A 132 -2.16 -4.79 -3.11
N TYR A 133 -1.08 -4.05 -2.88
CA TYR A 133 0.25 -4.60 -2.75
C TYR A 133 0.56 -4.93 -1.29
N LEU A 134 0.70 -6.22 -1.01
CA LEU A 134 1.16 -6.73 0.28
C LEU A 134 2.66 -7.04 0.18
N ARG A 135 3.46 -6.41 1.01
CA ARG A 135 4.90 -6.69 1.06
C ARG A 135 5.16 -8.15 1.41
N GLU A 136 6.20 -8.72 0.83
CA GLU A 136 6.54 -10.14 1.03
C GLU A 136 6.76 -10.46 2.51
N TRP A 137 7.44 -9.58 3.24
CA TRP A 137 7.63 -9.73 4.68
C TRP A 137 6.29 -9.86 5.42
N ASP A 138 5.36 -8.95 5.17
CA ASP A 138 4.04 -8.95 5.82
C ASP A 138 3.23 -10.20 5.43
N GLY A 139 3.26 -10.57 4.16
CA GLY A 139 2.59 -11.78 3.67
C GLY A 139 3.11 -13.06 4.32
N ASN A 140 4.42 -13.13 4.55
CA ASN A 140 5.04 -14.25 5.25
C ASN A 140 4.76 -14.22 6.76
N ALA A 141 4.70 -13.02 7.37
CA ALA A 141 4.52 -12.84 8.80
C ALA A 141 3.06 -13.05 9.25
N PHE A 142 2.08 -12.62 8.47
CA PHE A 142 0.66 -12.64 8.86
C PHE A 142 0.14 -14.05 9.18
N GLN A 143 0.60 -15.09 8.50
CA GLN A 143 0.21 -16.46 8.80
C GLN A 143 0.53 -16.89 10.24
N TYR A 144 1.55 -16.29 10.85
CA TYR A 144 1.98 -16.58 12.23
C TYR A 144 1.35 -15.61 13.26
N ALA A 145 0.79 -14.50 12.82
CA ALA A 145 0.21 -13.48 13.70
C ALA A 145 -1.23 -13.83 14.17
N THR A 146 -1.87 -14.84 13.60
CA THR A 146 -3.28 -15.18 13.84
C THR A 146 -3.59 -15.70 15.23
N LYS A 147 -2.58 -16.19 15.97
CA LYS A 147 -2.72 -16.83 17.30
C LYS A 147 -2.01 -16.04 18.42
N GLY A 148 -1.80 -14.74 18.22
CA GLY A 148 -1.17 -13.85 19.19
C GLY A 148 0.36 -13.86 19.19
N PHE A 149 0.93 -12.98 20.02
CA PHE A 149 2.36 -12.68 20.05
C PHE A 149 3.26 -13.89 20.29
N PHE A 150 2.92 -14.76 21.21
CA PHE A 150 3.80 -15.91 21.56
C PHE A 150 3.93 -16.91 20.40
N ASN A 151 2.88 -17.09 19.61
CA ASN A 151 2.95 -17.91 18.41
C ASN A 151 3.81 -17.24 17.33
N PHE A 152 3.66 -15.95 17.15
CA PHE A 152 4.49 -15.15 16.25
C PHE A 152 5.96 -15.22 16.65
N LYS A 153 6.28 -14.99 17.95
CA LYS A 153 7.64 -15.02 18.49
C LYS A 153 8.39 -16.32 18.17
N LYS A 154 7.74 -17.48 18.26
CA LYS A 154 8.34 -18.79 17.94
C LYS A 154 8.80 -18.91 16.48
N ASN A 155 8.22 -18.11 15.58
CA ASN A 155 8.49 -18.16 14.15
C ASN A 155 9.39 -17.03 13.65
N ILE A 156 9.85 -16.12 14.52
CA ILE A 156 10.69 -14.98 14.13
C ILE A 156 11.98 -15.45 13.44
N SER A 157 12.68 -16.46 13.99
CA SER A 157 13.92 -16.99 13.39
C SER A 157 13.67 -17.54 11.98
N THR A 158 12.55 -18.23 11.77
CA THR A 158 12.16 -18.74 10.45
C THR A 158 11.90 -17.59 9.47
N LEU A 159 11.19 -16.55 9.91
CA LEU A 159 10.90 -15.35 9.10
C LEU A 159 12.19 -14.59 8.71
N LEU A 160 13.11 -14.44 9.66
CA LEU A 160 14.40 -13.78 9.41
C LEU A 160 15.25 -14.58 8.39
N ASN A 161 15.24 -15.89 8.49
CA ASN A 161 15.92 -16.76 7.51
C ASN A 161 15.30 -16.67 6.12
N GLN A 162 13.95 -16.64 6.03
CA GLN A 162 13.25 -16.47 4.76
C GLN A 162 13.53 -15.10 4.11
N ALA A 163 13.73 -14.06 4.91
CA ALA A 163 14.10 -12.74 4.44
C ALA A 163 15.61 -12.59 4.16
N ASN A 164 16.40 -13.65 4.26
CA ASN A 164 17.87 -13.63 4.15
C ASN A 164 18.55 -12.64 5.12
N ILE A 165 17.89 -12.30 6.20
CA ILE A 165 18.46 -11.47 7.27
C ILE A 165 19.29 -12.42 8.15
N LYS A 166 20.59 -12.51 7.86
CA LYS A 166 21.51 -13.27 8.70
C LYS A 166 21.63 -12.56 10.05
N ASN A 167 21.37 -13.31 11.13
CA ASN A 167 21.66 -12.83 12.47
C ASN A 167 23.13 -12.41 12.56
N LYS A 168 23.39 -11.12 12.55
CA LYS A 168 24.63 -10.55 13.05
C LYS A 168 24.42 -10.35 14.55
N ILE A 169 24.43 -11.42 15.32
CA ILE A 169 24.55 -11.42 16.77
C ILE A 169 25.88 -12.08 17.11
#